data_e32e59fb20636db3929a9e67c1eb3622
#
_entry.id   e32e59fb20636db3929a9e67c1eb3622
#
_cell.length_a   1.000
_cell.length_b   1.000
_cell.length_c   1.000
_cell.angle_alpha   90.00
_cell.angle_beta   90.00
_cell.angle_gamma   90.00
#
_symmetry.space_group_name_H-M   'P 1'
#
loop_
_entity.id
_entity.type
_entity.pdbx_description
1 polymer ?
#
loop_
_entity_poly.entity_id
_entity_poly.type
_entity_poly.pdbx_seq_one_letter_code
_entity_poly.pdbx_strand_id
1 'polypeptide(L)' 'DIHRYDPKVKLDGSYIFSDGAQRWYNSMGQCHREDGPAIILIDGHISWCLDGTHYPFNRWLLLTTIPEEQKLLLRLQYE' A
#
# COMPACT_ATOMS: atom_id res chain seq x y z
N ASP A 1 -7.16 -16.41 -21.59
CA ASP A 1 -6.76 -16.36 -21.09
C ASP A 1 -6.76 -15.94 -19.97
N ILE A 2 -6.66 -16.05 -19.41
CA ILE A 2 -6.66 -15.89 -18.32
C ILE A 2 -6.11 -14.85 -17.87
N HIS A 3 -5.52 -14.30 -18.26
CA HIS A 3 -4.94 -13.32 -17.80
C HIS A 3 -5.38 -12.30 -18.27
N ARG A 4 -6.20 -12.30 -18.72
CA ARG A 4 -6.62 -11.41 -19.15
C ARG A 4 -6.54 -10.36 -18.42
N TYR A 5 -6.63 -10.16 -17.56
CA TYR A 5 -6.58 -9.11 -16.96
C TYR A 5 -5.59 -9.26 -16.11
N ASP A 6 -4.79 -8.49 -16.03
CA ASP A 6 -3.91 -8.71 -15.25
C ASP A 6 -3.36 -7.51 -14.80
N PRO A 7 -3.56 -7.09 -13.63
CA PRO A 7 -2.90 -5.93 -13.10
C PRO A 7 -1.43 -6.17 -13.23
N LYS A 8 -0.68 -5.16 -13.53
CA LYS A 8 0.74 -5.32 -13.65
C LYS A 8 1.31 -5.50 -12.29
N VAL A 9 1.93 -6.64 -12.07
CA VAL A 9 2.55 -6.96 -10.78
C VAL A 9 3.94 -6.37 -10.76
N LYS A 10 4.26 -5.62 -9.72
CA LYS A 10 5.59 -5.09 -9.56
C LYS A 10 6.39 -5.93 -8.61
N LEU A 11 7.72 -5.77 -8.64
CA LEU A 11 8.60 -6.58 -7.80
C LEU A 11 8.34 -6.39 -6.32
N ASP A 12 7.82 -5.25 -5.93
CA ASP A 12 7.54 -4.96 -4.52
C ASP A 12 6.16 -5.44 -4.09
N GLY A 13 5.49 -6.24 -4.91
CA GLY A 13 4.19 -6.76 -4.53
C GLY A 13 3.01 -5.89 -4.88
N SER A 14 3.25 -4.76 -5.54
CA SER A 14 2.15 -3.88 -5.89
C SER A 14 1.50 -4.29 -7.21
N TYR A 15 0.28 -3.85 -7.41
CA TYR A 15 -0.45 -4.06 -8.64
C TYR A 15 -0.94 -2.72 -9.16
N ILE A 16 -0.82 -2.50 -10.46
CA ILE A 16 -1.36 -1.29 -11.08
C ILE A 16 -2.57 -1.70 -11.89
N PHE A 17 -3.71 -1.14 -11.55
CA PHE A 17 -4.97 -1.48 -12.20
C PHE A 17 -5.17 -0.64 -13.46
N SER A 18 -6.10 -1.05 -14.31
CA SER A 18 -6.33 -0.38 -15.59
C SER A 18 -6.72 1.09 -15.42
N ASP A 19 -7.28 1.47 -14.29
CA ASP A 19 -7.65 2.87 -14.02
C ASP A 19 -6.49 3.67 -13.42
N GLY A 20 -5.31 3.06 -13.28
CA GLY A 20 -4.14 3.75 -12.74
C GLY A 20 -3.97 3.63 -11.25
N ALA A 21 -4.92 3.03 -10.55
CA ALA A 21 -4.80 2.86 -9.10
C ALA A 21 -3.72 1.83 -8.77
N GLN A 22 -3.02 2.04 -7.68
CA GLN A 22 -2.02 1.10 -7.21
C GLN A 22 -2.46 0.49 -5.90
N ARG A 23 -2.26 -0.81 -5.75
CA ARG A 23 -2.61 -1.50 -4.51
C ARG A 23 -1.53 -2.51 -4.19
N TRP A 24 -1.32 -2.74 -2.91
CA TRP A 24 -0.35 -3.72 -2.43
C TRP A 24 -1.07 -4.80 -1.65
N TYR A 25 -0.65 -6.06 -1.83
CA TYR A 25 -1.29 -7.20 -1.17
C TYR A 25 -0.24 -8.09 -0.55
N ASN A 26 -0.62 -8.80 0.51
CA ASN A 26 0.25 -9.80 1.10
C ASN A 26 0.02 -11.14 0.42
N SER A 27 0.71 -12.18 0.88
CA SER A 27 0.61 -13.50 0.25
C SER A 27 -0.77 -14.12 0.39
N MET A 28 -1.59 -13.62 1.28
CA MET A 28 -2.95 -14.11 1.46
C MET A 28 -3.98 -13.32 0.66
N GLY A 29 -3.52 -12.37 -0.16
CA GLY A 29 -4.43 -11.57 -0.97
C GLY A 29 -5.08 -10.43 -0.23
N GLN A 30 -4.64 -10.13 0.98
CA GLN A 30 -5.18 -9.02 1.77
C GLN A 30 -4.41 -7.74 1.48
N CYS A 31 -5.11 -6.62 1.46
CA CYS A 31 -4.49 -5.32 1.29
C CYS A 31 -3.46 -5.11 2.40
N HIS A 32 -2.21 -4.87 2.04
CA HIS A 32 -1.14 -4.83 3.02
C HIS A 32 0.10 -4.15 2.47
N ARG A 33 0.64 -3.20 3.21
CA ARG A 33 1.93 -2.62 2.86
C ARG A 33 2.57 -2.08 4.14
N GLU A 34 3.84 -2.38 4.34
CA GLU A 34 4.54 -1.98 5.55
C GLU A 34 5.40 -0.73 5.38
N ASP A 35 5.67 -0.31 4.16
CA ASP A 35 6.57 0.81 3.92
C ASP A 35 5.88 2.00 3.25
N GLY A 36 4.57 2.02 3.23
CA GLY A 36 3.86 3.15 2.64
C GLY A 36 2.36 2.88 2.57
N PRO A 37 1.61 3.73 1.87
CA PRO A 37 0.18 3.50 1.73
C PRO A 37 -0.07 2.26 0.88
N ALA A 38 -1.05 1.46 1.29
CA ALA A 38 -1.35 0.22 0.60
C ALA A 38 -2.27 0.41 -0.60
N ILE A 39 -2.96 1.53 -0.68
CA ILE A 39 -3.83 1.87 -1.80
C ILE A 39 -3.59 3.31 -2.18
N ILE A 40 -3.30 3.54 -3.46
CA ILE A 40 -3.14 4.89 -3.99
C ILE A 40 -4.08 5.01 -5.19
N LEU A 41 -5.07 5.86 -5.09
CA LEU A 41 -6.04 6.07 -6.16
C LEU A 41 -5.59 7.18 -7.08
N ILE A 42 -6.14 7.20 -8.28
CA ILE A 42 -5.71 8.17 -9.28
C ILE A 42 -6.05 9.60 -8.90
N ASP A 43 -7.01 9.79 -8.02
CA ASP A 43 -7.39 11.14 -7.57
C ASP A 43 -6.57 11.61 -6.37
N GLY A 44 -5.59 10.81 -5.96
CA GLY A 44 -4.71 11.18 -4.87
C GLY A 44 -5.10 10.64 -3.50
N HIS A 45 -6.24 9.99 -3.38
CA HIS A 45 -6.64 9.39 -2.11
C HIS A 45 -5.75 8.19 -1.81
N ILE A 46 -5.38 8.02 -0.55
CA ILE A 46 -4.53 6.92 -0.13
C ILE A 46 -5.16 6.25 1.08
N SER A 47 -4.82 4.97 1.25
CA SER A 47 -5.28 4.20 2.40
C SER A 47 -4.13 3.38 2.95
N TRP A 48 -4.11 3.23 4.27
CA TRP A 48 -3.06 2.51 4.96
C TRP A 48 -3.63 1.20 5.48
N CYS A 49 -3.04 0.09 5.08
CA CYS A 49 -3.56 -1.23 5.44
C CYS A 49 -2.47 -2.14 5.93
N LEU A 50 -2.82 -2.95 6.91
CA LEU A 50 -1.97 -4.05 7.35
C LEU A 50 -2.87 -5.26 7.48
N ASP A 51 -2.53 -6.36 6.80
CA ASP A 51 -3.27 -7.62 6.85
C ASP A 51 -4.76 -7.45 6.61
N GLY A 52 -5.09 -6.62 5.65
CA GLY A 52 -6.49 -6.43 5.25
C GLY A 52 -7.27 -5.44 6.12
N THR A 53 -6.64 -4.88 7.15
CA THR A 53 -7.31 -3.92 8.02
C THR A 53 -6.84 -2.51 7.70
N HIS A 54 -7.79 -1.59 7.57
CA HIS A 54 -7.48 -0.19 7.29
C HIS A 54 -7.23 0.55 8.60
N TYR A 55 -6.21 1.40 8.58
CA TYR A 55 -5.85 2.20 9.75
C TYR A 55 -5.63 3.65 9.36
N PRO A 56 -5.84 4.60 10.26
CA PRO A 56 -5.37 5.97 10.02
C PRO A 56 -3.84 5.97 10.02
N PHE A 57 -3.26 6.97 9.37
CA PHE A 57 -1.80 7.02 9.18
C PHE A 57 -1.01 6.87 10.47
N ASN A 58 -1.39 7.61 11.50
CA ASN A 58 -0.62 7.57 12.74
C ASN A 58 -0.70 6.20 13.41
N ARG A 59 -1.83 5.51 13.33
CA ARG A 59 -1.96 4.18 13.90
C ARG A 59 -1.16 3.17 13.08
N TRP A 60 -1.26 3.28 11.76
CA TRP A 60 -0.50 2.42 10.88
C TRP A 60 1.00 2.56 11.13
N LEU A 61 1.45 3.80 11.35
CA LEU A 61 2.85 4.08 11.59
C LEU A 61 3.36 3.41 12.87
N LEU A 62 2.51 3.30 13.88
CA LEU A 62 2.86 2.61 15.10
C LEU A 62 2.95 1.10 14.94
N LEU A 63 2.16 0.56 14.02
CA LEU A 63 2.06 -0.88 13.84
C LEU A 63 3.04 -1.44 12.81
N THR A 64 3.51 -0.62 11.90
CA THR A 64 4.39 -1.09 10.85
C THR A 64 5.78 -1.41 11.41
N THR A 65 6.50 -2.29 10.72
CA THR A 65 7.79 -2.78 11.19
C THR A 65 8.99 -2.08 10.58
N ILE A 66 8.77 -1.02 9.82
CA ILE A 66 9.88 -0.33 9.16
C ILE A 66 10.73 0.42 10.19
N PRO A 67 12.00 0.72 9.85
CA PRO A 67 12.88 1.44 10.79
C PRO A 67 12.43 2.87 11.02
N GLU A 68 12.88 3.44 12.11
CA GLU A 68 12.50 4.80 12.50
C GLU A 68 12.87 5.85 11.45
N GLU A 69 13.97 5.65 10.76
CA GLU A 69 14.36 6.56 9.69
C GLU A 69 13.31 6.64 8.61
N GLN A 70 12.75 5.50 8.22
CA GLN A 70 11.72 5.48 7.20
C GLN A 70 10.42 6.05 7.73
N LYS A 71 10.12 5.83 9.00
CA LYS A 71 8.93 6.42 9.60
C LYS A 71 9.03 7.93 9.58
N LEU A 72 10.21 8.48 9.83
CA LEU A 72 10.41 9.92 9.80
C LEU A 72 10.17 10.46 8.41
N LEU A 73 10.68 9.80 7.39
CA LEU A 73 10.47 10.23 6.02
C LEU A 73 9.00 10.24 5.65
N LEU A 74 8.25 9.22 6.09
CA LEU A 74 6.82 9.16 5.82
C LEU A 74 6.06 10.28 6.53
N ARG A 75 6.49 10.63 7.74
CA ARG A 75 5.88 11.75 8.44
C ARG A 75 6.08 13.05 7.70
N LEU A 76 7.28 13.24 7.15
CA LEU A 76 7.58 14.44 6.38
C LEU A 76 6.76 14.50 5.10
N GLN A 77 6.43 13.35 4.55
CA GLN A 77 5.70 13.28 3.28
C GLN A 77 4.18 13.36 3.45
N TYR A 78 3.65 12.74 4.51
CA TYR A 78 2.20 12.56 4.64
C TYR A 78 1.58 13.25 5.84
N GLU A 79 2.36 13.80 6.73
CA GLU A 79 1.82 14.53 7.88
C GLU A 79 1.61 16.04 7.59
#